data_ba7cdbce9308ac9d3d65be26aea0ef05
#
_entry.id   ba7cdbce9308ac9d3d65be26aea0ef05
#
_cell.length_a   1.000
_cell.length_b   1.000
_cell.length_c   1.000
_cell.angle_alpha   90.00
_cell.angle_beta   90.00
_cell.angle_gamma   90.00
#
_symmetry.space_group_name_H-M   'P 1'
#
loop_
_entity.id
_entity.type
_entity.pdbx_description
1 polymer ?
#
loop_
_entity_poly.entity_id
_entity_poly.type
_entity_poly.pdbx_seq_one_letter_code
_entity_poly.pdbx_strand_id
1 'polypeptide(L)'
;FRGGLRSEIVQQWLSDEDIQRPRIKGGYKALRQHLIQRTEELVSQFHWIVVSGRTGCQKTEFIKDKVHSIDLEGLAHHRGSAFGRFPEPQPTQIDFENQLAIELIKLKAQGATTLFIEDEGSHIGSVSVPECLRLETQKAQRHRIESTIEQRVEVIYQEYVVEAEKRYSAKELFESYLLDSLARTRKRLGDLRFRQLRDTLHQALNRNSKELHKQWIKGLLVDYYDPMYDYQMKKR
;
A
#
# COMPACT_ATOMS: atom_id res chain seq x y z
N PHE A 1 -19.78 18.87 -1.22
CA PHE A 1 -21.08 19.48 -0.85
C PHE A 1 -21.10 19.78 0.65
N ARG A 2 -21.45 21.02 1.02
CA ARG A 2 -21.45 21.48 2.44
C ARG A 2 -22.78 21.19 3.17
N GLY A 3 -23.67 20.37 2.57
CA GLY A 3 -24.99 20.04 3.16
C GLY A 3 -25.97 21.24 3.20
N GLY A 4 -25.77 22.24 2.36
CA GLY A 4 -26.61 23.43 2.28
C GLY A 4 -27.75 23.29 1.28
N LEU A 5 -28.34 24.42 0.87
CA LEU A 5 -29.55 24.56 0.04
C LEU A 5 -29.61 23.60 -1.18
N ARG A 6 -28.49 23.41 -1.90
CA ARG A 6 -28.46 22.47 -3.04
C ARG A 6 -28.79 21.03 -2.63
N SER A 7 -28.28 20.57 -1.48
CA SER A 7 -28.59 19.22 -0.97
C SER A 7 -30.04 19.12 -0.48
N GLU A 8 -30.60 20.21 0.02
CA GLU A 8 -32.02 20.31 0.41
C GLU A 8 -32.92 20.18 -0.80
N ILE A 9 -32.64 20.95 -1.85
CA ILE A 9 -33.39 20.92 -3.10
C ILE A 9 -33.35 19.53 -3.74
N VAL A 10 -32.16 18.93 -3.82
CA VAL A 10 -32.04 17.56 -4.38
C VAL A 10 -32.77 16.53 -3.52
N GLN A 11 -32.73 16.64 -2.19
CA GLN A 11 -33.49 15.76 -1.30
C GLN A 11 -35.01 15.92 -1.53
N GLN A 12 -35.49 17.16 -1.71
CA GLN A 12 -36.89 17.42 -2.00
C GLN A 12 -37.29 16.80 -3.34
N TRP A 13 -36.53 17.03 -4.42
CA TRP A 13 -36.83 16.41 -5.71
C TRP A 13 -36.88 14.87 -5.67
N LEU A 14 -35.98 14.23 -4.92
CA LEU A 14 -36.02 12.78 -4.73
C LEU A 14 -37.26 12.38 -3.93
N SER A 15 -37.65 13.14 -2.93
CA SER A 15 -38.87 12.88 -2.13
C SER A 15 -40.14 13.03 -2.96
N ASP A 16 -40.18 13.99 -3.88
CA ASP A 16 -41.31 14.22 -4.80
C ASP A 16 -41.51 13.03 -5.76
N GLU A 17 -40.45 12.25 -6.00
CA GLU A 17 -40.45 10.99 -6.80
C GLU A 17 -40.53 9.74 -5.90
N ASP A 18 -41.02 9.86 -4.68
CA ASP A 18 -41.11 8.75 -3.69
C ASP A 18 -39.77 8.10 -3.30
N ILE A 19 -38.62 8.76 -3.59
CA ILE A 19 -37.29 8.28 -3.25
C ILE A 19 -36.81 8.92 -1.96
N GLN A 20 -36.97 8.23 -0.83
CA GLN A 20 -36.51 8.72 0.47
C GLN A 20 -34.99 8.54 0.62
N ARG A 21 -34.25 9.63 0.80
CA ARG A 21 -32.80 9.64 1.06
C ARG A 21 -32.48 10.56 2.22
N PRO A 22 -31.78 10.06 3.27
CA PRO A 22 -31.38 10.91 4.37
C PRO A 22 -30.30 11.91 3.94
N ARG A 23 -30.33 13.09 4.49
CA ARG A 23 -29.29 14.10 4.31
C ARG A 23 -28.42 14.18 5.56
N ILE A 24 -27.11 14.21 5.37
CA ILE A 24 -26.16 14.37 6.47
C ILE A 24 -26.13 15.86 6.89
N LYS A 25 -26.55 16.15 8.12
CA LYS A 25 -26.46 17.51 8.68
C LYS A 25 -25.00 17.97 8.71
N GLY A 26 -24.71 19.15 8.12
CA GLY A 26 -23.34 19.64 7.94
C GLY A 26 -22.59 19.07 6.72
N GLY A 27 -23.24 18.17 5.97
CA GLY A 27 -22.74 17.64 4.69
C GLY A 27 -21.41 16.90 4.77
N TYR A 28 -20.64 16.96 3.69
CA TYR A 28 -19.35 16.26 3.61
C TYR A 28 -18.35 16.64 4.70
N LYS A 29 -18.34 17.90 5.13
CA LYS A 29 -17.43 18.34 6.21
C LYS A 29 -17.72 17.61 7.53
N ALA A 30 -19.00 17.48 7.89
CA ALA A 30 -19.39 16.74 9.09
C ALA A 30 -19.10 15.25 8.96
N LEU A 31 -19.37 14.64 7.79
CA LEU A 31 -19.01 13.25 7.50
C LEU A 31 -17.51 13.01 7.64
N ARG A 32 -16.69 13.85 7.03
CA ARG A 32 -15.24 13.75 7.11
C ARG A 32 -14.73 13.86 8.56
N GLN A 33 -15.24 14.81 9.31
CA GLN A 33 -14.88 14.98 10.72
C GLN A 33 -15.26 13.73 11.55
N HIS A 34 -16.44 13.16 11.28
CA HIS A 34 -16.88 11.92 11.90
C HIS A 34 -15.93 10.74 11.56
N LEU A 35 -15.51 10.59 10.29
CA LEU A 35 -14.59 9.52 9.88
C LEU A 35 -13.21 9.67 10.57
N ILE A 36 -12.68 10.88 10.69
CA ILE A 36 -11.44 11.15 11.43
C ILE A 36 -11.57 10.70 12.88
N GLN A 37 -12.61 11.20 13.56
CA GLN A 37 -12.86 10.86 14.96
C GLN A 37 -13.06 9.35 15.15
N ARG A 38 -13.82 8.69 14.27
CA ARG A 38 -14.02 7.23 14.35
C ARG A 38 -12.72 6.46 14.13
N THR A 39 -11.83 6.94 13.25
CA THR A 39 -10.52 6.31 13.10
C THR A 39 -9.73 6.37 14.40
N GLU A 40 -9.61 7.57 15.02
CA GLU A 40 -8.90 7.76 16.28
C GLU A 40 -9.45 6.87 17.41
N GLU A 41 -10.79 6.80 17.53
CA GLU A 41 -11.45 5.97 18.54
C GLU A 41 -11.26 4.46 18.29
N LEU A 42 -11.44 3.99 17.05
CA LEU A 42 -11.42 2.57 16.72
C LEU A 42 -10.04 1.96 16.76
N VAL A 43 -9.02 2.72 16.35
CA VAL A 43 -7.64 2.23 16.32
C VAL A 43 -7.18 1.72 17.69
N SER A 44 -7.59 2.37 18.78
CA SER A 44 -7.26 1.96 20.15
C SER A 44 -8.11 0.81 20.70
N GLN A 45 -9.20 0.45 20.01
CA GLN A 45 -10.13 -0.62 20.45
C GLN A 45 -9.80 -1.98 19.87
N PHE A 46 -8.91 -2.07 18.88
CA PHE A 46 -8.49 -3.33 18.28
C PHE A 46 -7.21 -3.85 18.88
N HIS A 47 -7.09 -5.15 18.96
CA HIS A 47 -5.82 -5.83 19.15
C HIS A 47 -5.15 -5.97 17.79
N TRP A 48 -3.98 -5.34 17.60
CA TRP A 48 -3.26 -5.33 16.35
C TRP A 48 -2.22 -6.44 16.27
N ILE A 49 -2.16 -7.14 15.14
CA ILE A 49 -1.07 -8.06 14.78
C ILE A 49 -0.42 -7.50 13.52
N VAL A 50 0.81 -7.03 13.64
CA VAL A 50 1.57 -6.47 12.54
C VAL A 50 2.32 -7.58 11.81
N VAL A 51 1.99 -7.78 10.55
CA VAL A 51 2.66 -8.76 9.68
C VAL A 51 3.91 -8.13 9.10
N SER A 52 5.06 -8.61 9.54
CA SER A 52 6.38 -8.12 9.16
C SER A 52 7.13 -9.15 8.33
N GLY A 53 8.11 -8.72 7.57
CA GLY A 53 8.97 -9.58 6.74
C GLY A 53 9.63 -8.79 5.62
N ARG A 54 10.73 -9.31 5.10
CA ARG A 54 11.49 -8.68 4.01
C ARG A 54 10.67 -8.57 2.74
N THR A 55 11.06 -7.69 1.84
CA THR A 55 10.41 -7.52 0.53
C THR A 55 10.34 -8.85 -0.22
N GLY A 56 9.16 -9.19 -0.75
CA GLY A 56 8.89 -10.45 -1.46
C GLY A 56 8.51 -11.65 -0.57
N CYS A 57 8.32 -11.46 0.76
CA CYS A 57 7.85 -12.54 1.66
C CYS A 57 6.33 -12.78 1.61
N GLN A 58 5.61 -12.23 0.63
CA GLN A 58 4.16 -12.43 0.46
C GLN A 58 3.30 -12.00 1.67
N LYS A 59 3.67 -10.91 2.34
CA LYS A 59 2.91 -10.36 3.47
C LYS A 59 1.46 -10.05 3.10
N THR A 60 1.26 -9.41 1.98
CA THR A 60 -0.05 -9.00 1.49
C THR A 60 -0.96 -10.21 1.23
N GLU A 61 -0.43 -11.28 0.62
CA GLU A 61 -1.18 -12.52 0.42
C GLU A 61 -1.54 -13.17 1.77
N PHE A 62 -0.59 -13.22 2.71
CA PHE A 62 -0.88 -13.71 4.06
C PHE A 62 -1.99 -12.92 4.76
N ILE A 63 -2.01 -11.60 4.59
CA ILE A 63 -3.03 -10.73 5.20
C ILE A 63 -4.39 -10.93 4.53
N LYS A 64 -4.46 -11.07 3.22
CA LYS A 64 -5.71 -11.33 2.48
C LYS A 64 -6.40 -12.62 2.88
N ASP A 65 -5.64 -13.61 3.32
CA ASP A 65 -6.20 -14.88 3.84
C ASP A 65 -6.81 -14.73 5.25
N LYS A 66 -6.65 -13.59 5.91
CA LYS A 66 -7.21 -13.36 7.24
C LYS A 66 -8.61 -12.77 7.16
N VAL A 67 -9.51 -13.29 7.99
CA VAL A 67 -10.92 -12.85 8.03
C VAL A 67 -11.04 -11.36 8.37
N HIS A 68 -10.17 -10.86 9.26
CA HIS A 68 -10.18 -9.48 9.72
C HIS A 68 -8.80 -8.86 9.50
N SER A 69 -8.64 -8.11 8.44
CA SER A 69 -7.36 -7.49 8.06
C SER A 69 -7.54 -6.13 7.41
N ILE A 70 -6.49 -5.33 7.43
CA ILE A 70 -6.39 -4.05 6.71
C ILE A 70 -5.23 -4.16 5.70
N ASP A 71 -5.56 -4.12 4.43
CA ASP A 71 -4.61 -4.05 3.31
C ASP A 71 -4.27 -2.58 3.03
N LEU A 72 -3.24 -2.06 3.71
CA LEU A 72 -2.82 -0.67 3.55
C LEU A 72 -2.26 -0.37 2.16
N GLU A 73 -1.53 -1.30 1.56
CA GLU A 73 -1.00 -1.17 0.20
C GLU A 73 -2.14 -1.11 -0.82
N GLY A 74 -3.16 -1.95 -0.65
CA GLY A 74 -4.37 -1.92 -1.47
C GLY A 74 -5.13 -0.60 -1.34
N LEU A 75 -5.38 -0.12 -0.12
CA LEU A 75 -6.03 1.16 0.13
C LEU A 75 -5.24 2.35 -0.44
N ALA A 76 -3.90 2.29 -0.39
CA ALA A 76 -3.02 3.32 -0.94
C ALA A 76 -2.84 3.20 -2.46
N HIS A 77 -3.32 2.12 -3.08
CA HIS A 77 -3.03 1.77 -4.48
C HIS A 77 -1.53 1.88 -4.79
N HIS A 78 -0.70 1.24 -3.92
CA HIS A 78 0.75 1.30 -4.02
C HIS A 78 1.41 0.21 -3.16
N ARG A 79 2.36 -0.54 -3.69
CA ARG A 79 3.06 -1.64 -3.01
C ARG A 79 4.23 -1.18 -2.13
N GLY A 80 4.11 -0.21 -1.28
CA GLY A 80 5.09 0.19 -0.26
C GLY A 80 6.58 0.32 -0.65
N SER A 81 6.98 -0.02 -1.88
CA SER A 81 8.37 -0.12 -2.34
C SER A 81 8.74 0.94 -3.38
N ALA A 82 10.04 1.06 -3.72
CA ALA A 82 10.49 1.93 -4.81
C ALA A 82 9.87 1.55 -6.18
N PHE A 83 9.48 0.30 -6.34
CA PHE A 83 8.79 -0.24 -7.51
C PHE A 83 7.28 -0.37 -7.31
N GLY A 84 6.73 0.18 -6.23
CA GLY A 84 5.35 -0.05 -5.81
C GLY A 84 4.29 0.72 -6.59
N ARG A 85 4.66 1.64 -7.48
CA ARG A 85 3.70 2.44 -8.27
C ARG A 85 2.94 1.59 -9.27
N PHE A 86 1.65 1.90 -9.41
CA PHE A 86 0.81 1.42 -10.50
C PHE A 86 0.71 2.50 -11.61
N PRO A 87 0.29 2.14 -12.84
CA PRO A 87 0.02 3.13 -13.89
C PRO A 87 -1.04 4.14 -13.48
N GLU A 88 -2.06 3.69 -12.77
CA GLU A 88 -3.13 4.53 -12.25
C GLU A 88 -2.65 5.34 -11.04
N PRO A 89 -3.15 6.56 -10.85
CA PRO A 89 -2.74 7.40 -9.74
C PRO A 89 -3.17 6.84 -8.38
N GLN A 90 -2.39 7.12 -7.35
CA GLN A 90 -2.79 6.87 -5.97
C GLN A 90 -4.02 7.74 -5.59
N PRO A 91 -4.83 7.30 -4.61
CA PRO A 91 -5.88 8.14 -4.05
C PRO A 91 -5.29 9.42 -3.44
N THR A 92 -6.14 10.42 -3.27
CA THR A 92 -5.78 11.58 -2.45
C THR A 92 -5.60 11.15 -0.99
N GLN A 93 -4.88 11.95 -0.19
CA GLN A 93 -4.76 11.71 1.25
C GLN A 93 -6.13 11.56 1.93
N ILE A 94 -7.06 12.41 1.55
CA ILE A 94 -8.43 12.40 2.10
C ILE A 94 -9.17 11.11 1.74
N ASP A 95 -9.05 10.64 0.50
CA ASP A 95 -9.72 9.41 0.05
C ASP A 95 -9.13 8.18 0.73
N PHE A 96 -7.80 8.11 0.85
CA PHE A 96 -7.12 7.05 1.58
C PHE A 96 -7.59 6.96 3.04
N GLU A 97 -7.60 8.09 3.76
CA GLU A 97 -8.04 8.12 5.15
C GLU A 97 -9.53 7.82 5.31
N ASN A 98 -10.39 8.29 4.38
CA ASN A 98 -11.80 7.95 4.38
C ASN A 98 -12.05 6.45 4.18
N GLN A 99 -11.34 5.83 3.22
CA GLN A 99 -11.44 4.40 2.96
C GLN A 99 -10.97 3.59 4.17
N LEU A 100 -9.83 3.95 4.77
CA LEU A 100 -9.35 3.33 6.00
C LEU A 100 -10.38 3.41 7.13
N ALA A 101 -10.97 4.59 7.37
CA ALA A 101 -12.00 4.78 8.38
C ALA A 101 -13.23 3.88 8.12
N ILE A 102 -13.67 3.80 6.87
CA ILE A 102 -14.81 2.96 6.47
C ILE A 102 -14.51 1.48 6.73
N GLU A 103 -13.32 1.00 6.37
CA GLU A 103 -12.93 -0.39 6.62
C GLU A 103 -12.87 -0.71 8.12
N LEU A 104 -12.32 0.19 8.96
CA LEU A 104 -12.30 0.04 10.42
C LEU A 104 -13.72 -0.04 11.00
N ILE A 105 -14.64 0.82 10.53
CA ILE A 105 -16.04 0.83 10.95
C ILE A 105 -16.74 -0.49 10.56
N LYS A 106 -16.54 -0.98 9.34
CA LYS A 106 -17.10 -2.25 8.87
C LYS A 106 -16.60 -3.43 9.70
N LEU A 107 -15.28 -3.52 9.91
CA LEU A 107 -14.67 -4.57 10.72
C LEU A 107 -15.22 -4.56 12.17
N LYS A 108 -15.37 -3.37 12.76
CA LYS A 108 -15.98 -3.25 14.10
C LYS A 108 -17.44 -3.72 14.11
N ALA A 109 -18.22 -3.36 13.09
CA ALA A 109 -19.61 -3.80 12.97
C ALA A 109 -19.75 -5.31 12.77
N GLN A 110 -18.73 -5.97 12.19
CA GLN A 110 -18.64 -7.43 12.06
C GLN A 110 -18.19 -8.13 13.35
N GLY A 111 -17.94 -7.38 14.42
CA GLY A 111 -17.50 -7.94 15.70
C GLY A 111 -16.01 -8.24 15.79
N ALA A 112 -15.20 -7.74 14.86
CA ALA A 112 -13.75 -7.91 14.92
C ALA A 112 -13.17 -7.33 16.22
N THR A 113 -12.28 -8.07 16.85
CA THR A 113 -11.53 -7.65 18.04
C THR A 113 -10.02 -7.62 17.76
N THR A 114 -9.56 -8.46 16.84
CA THR A 114 -8.16 -8.56 16.41
C THR A 114 -8.06 -8.28 14.93
N LEU A 115 -7.14 -7.42 14.54
CA LEU A 115 -6.88 -7.07 13.13
C LEU A 115 -5.43 -7.35 12.75
N PHE A 116 -5.27 -7.94 11.56
CA PHE A 116 -3.98 -8.09 10.91
C PHE A 116 -3.71 -6.88 10.01
N ILE A 117 -2.47 -6.39 10.01
CA ILE A 117 -2.05 -5.24 9.20
C ILE A 117 -0.61 -5.39 8.74
N GLU A 118 -0.26 -4.82 7.61
CA GLU A 118 1.11 -4.80 7.11
C GLU A 118 2.01 -3.88 7.93
N ASP A 119 3.29 -4.27 8.04
CA ASP A 119 4.34 -3.47 8.69
C ASP A 119 4.80 -2.33 7.77
N GLU A 120 3.96 -1.32 7.64
CA GLU A 120 4.24 -0.17 6.81
C GLU A 120 4.90 0.98 7.60
N GLY A 121 5.60 1.85 6.87
CA GLY A 121 6.19 3.06 7.42
C GLY A 121 5.18 4.18 7.63
N SER A 122 5.68 5.40 7.74
CA SER A 122 4.83 6.59 7.85
C SER A 122 4.16 6.99 6.52
N HIS A 123 4.65 6.47 5.40
CA HIS A 123 4.15 6.79 4.06
C HIS A 123 4.10 5.53 3.19
N ILE A 124 3.09 5.46 2.33
CA ILE A 124 2.93 4.45 1.28
C ILE A 124 2.81 5.22 -0.04
N GLY A 125 3.92 5.32 -0.77
CA GLY A 125 4.01 6.22 -1.93
C GLY A 125 3.79 7.68 -1.54
N SER A 126 2.70 8.30 -2.03
CA SER A 126 2.35 9.71 -1.79
C SER A 126 1.40 9.94 -0.60
N VAL A 127 0.83 8.87 -0.02
CA VAL A 127 -0.10 8.98 1.10
C VAL A 127 0.58 8.69 2.44
N SER A 128 0.14 9.37 3.49
CA SER A 128 0.63 9.21 4.86
C SER A 128 -0.30 8.30 5.66
N VAL A 129 0.27 7.37 6.41
CA VAL A 129 -0.48 6.55 7.37
C VAL A 129 -0.86 7.42 8.57
N PRO A 130 -2.14 7.45 9.01
CA PRO A 130 -2.57 8.24 10.15
C PRO A 130 -1.73 7.97 11.40
N GLU A 131 -1.35 9.02 12.11
CA GLU A 131 -0.43 8.91 13.25
C GLU A 131 -1.00 8.03 14.36
N CYS A 132 -2.30 8.12 14.64
CA CYS A 132 -2.95 7.27 15.64
C CYS A 132 -2.77 5.78 15.32
N LEU A 133 -2.96 5.37 14.05
CA LEU A 133 -2.74 3.99 13.62
C LEU A 133 -1.27 3.59 13.75
N ARG A 134 -0.36 4.43 13.31
CA ARG A 134 1.08 4.18 13.39
C ARG A 134 1.56 4.00 14.84
N LEU A 135 1.07 4.81 15.77
CA LEU A 135 1.43 4.70 17.19
C LEU A 135 0.92 3.40 17.83
N GLU A 136 -0.28 2.95 17.48
CA GLU A 136 -0.82 1.68 17.99
C GLU A 136 -0.10 0.47 17.35
N THR A 137 0.15 0.48 16.06
CA THR A 137 0.85 -0.61 15.38
C THR A 137 2.33 -0.73 15.80
N GLN A 138 2.96 0.36 16.27
CA GLN A 138 4.31 0.29 16.84
C GLN A 138 4.39 -0.54 18.12
N LYS A 139 3.34 -0.55 18.94
CA LYS A 139 3.23 -1.32 20.19
C LYS A 139 2.77 -2.75 19.98
N ALA A 140 2.26 -3.05 18.79
CA ALA A 140 1.59 -4.30 18.47
C ALA A 140 2.56 -5.49 18.38
N GLN A 141 2.02 -6.68 18.64
CA GLN A 141 2.71 -7.94 18.40
C GLN A 141 3.05 -8.07 16.91
N ARG A 142 4.29 -8.52 16.62
CA ARG A 142 4.73 -8.77 15.24
C ARG A 142 4.69 -10.25 14.91
N HIS A 143 4.00 -10.56 13.81
CA HIS A 143 4.07 -11.87 13.16
C HIS A 143 5.05 -11.77 11.99
N ARG A 144 6.22 -12.41 12.12
CA ARG A 144 7.27 -12.34 11.10
C ARG A 144 7.14 -13.47 10.11
N ILE A 145 7.04 -13.12 8.83
CA ILE A 145 7.09 -14.07 7.72
C ILE A 145 8.51 -14.13 7.17
N GLU A 146 9.02 -15.35 7.00
CA GLU A 146 10.34 -15.60 6.43
C GLU A 146 10.22 -16.42 5.14
N SER A 147 11.04 -16.08 4.16
CA SER A 147 11.15 -16.79 2.89
C SER A 147 12.60 -16.77 2.43
N THR A 148 13.02 -17.80 1.70
CA THR A 148 14.36 -17.83 1.11
C THR A 148 14.54 -16.75 0.06
N ILE A 149 15.78 -16.40 -0.24
CA ILE A 149 16.05 -15.37 -1.25
C ILE A 149 15.52 -15.81 -2.63
N GLU A 150 15.59 -17.08 -2.95
CA GLU A 150 15.12 -17.65 -4.19
C GLU A 150 13.59 -17.54 -4.34
N GLN A 151 12.83 -17.85 -3.28
CA GLN A 151 11.38 -17.66 -3.23
C GLN A 151 11.00 -16.21 -3.41
N ARG A 152 11.68 -15.32 -2.72
CA ARG A 152 11.44 -13.87 -2.79
C ARG A 152 11.73 -13.30 -4.18
N VAL A 153 12.81 -13.76 -4.82
CA VAL A 153 13.16 -13.38 -6.20
C VAL A 153 12.08 -13.82 -7.17
N GLU A 154 11.54 -15.05 -7.02
CA GLU A 154 10.46 -15.53 -7.88
C GLU A 154 9.19 -14.71 -7.70
N VAL A 155 8.78 -14.43 -6.45
CA VAL A 155 7.60 -13.60 -6.14
C VAL A 155 7.76 -12.21 -6.76
N ILE A 156 8.89 -11.55 -6.55
CA ILE A 156 9.15 -10.21 -7.10
C ILE A 156 9.18 -10.24 -8.63
N TYR A 157 9.75 -11.27 -9.24
CA TYR A 157 9.74 -11.43 -10.69
C TYR A 157 8.30 -11.53 -11.22
N GLN A 158 7.46 -12.36 -10.61
CA GLN A 158 6.05 -12.49 -11.02
C GLN A 158 5.28 -11.18 -10.85
N GLU A 159 5.39 -10.52 -9.70
CA GLU A 159 4.60 -9.33 -9.38
C GLU A 159 5.04 -8.07 -10.12
N TYR A 160 6.37 -7.83 -10.21
CA TYR A 160 6.94 -6.56 -10.70
C TYR A 160 7.44 -6.61 -12.14
N VAL A 161 7.52 -7.81 -12.73
CA VAL A 161 7.84 -7.98 -14.14
C VAL A 161 6.65 -8.55 -14.88
N VAL A 162 6.25 -9.79 -14.61
CA VAL A 162 5.23 -10.50 -15.39
C VAL A 162 3.84 -9.86 -15.28
N GLU A 163 3.37 -9.64 -14.04
CA GLU A 163 2.05 -9.05 -13.82
C GLU A 163 2.05 -7.52 -14.02
N ALA A 164 3.17 -6.87 -13.72
CA ALA A 164 3.27 -5.43 -13.95
C ALA A 164 3.24 -5.09 -15.45
N GLU A 165 3.96 -5.83 -16.30
CA GLU A 165 3.98 -5.60 -17.75
C GLU A 165 2.57 -5.58 -18.36
N LYS A 166 1.68 -6.48 -17.90
CA LYS A 166 0.29 -6.57 -18.38
C LYS A 166 -0.56 -5.31 -18.11
N ARG A 167 -0.13 -4.47 -17.18
CA ARG A 167 -0.85 -3.24 -16.78
C ARG A 167 -0.49 -2.03 -17.66
N TYR A 168 0.58 -2.12 -18.42
CA TYR A 168 1.03 -1.03 -19.29
C TYR A 168 0.53 -1.23 -20.72
N SER A 169 0.06 -0.15 -21.32
CA SER A 169 -0.48 -0.15 -22.69
C SER A 169 0.60 -0.28 -23.76
N ALA A 170 1.87 -0.03 -23.41
CA ALA A 170 3.02 -0.13 -24.31
C ALA A 170 4.25 -0.62 -23.55
N LYS A 171 5.11 -1.36 -24.24
CA LYS A 171 6.34 -1.91 -23.70
C LYS A 171 7.28 -0.82 -23.19
N GLU A 172 7.40 0.27 -23.92
CA GLU A 172 8.26 1.41 -23.58
C GLU A 172 7.87 2.05 -22.24
N LEU A 173 6.58 2.10 -21.94
CA LEU A 173 6.08 2.62 -20.66
C LEU A 173 6.44 1.69 -19.49
N PHE A 174 6.37 0.38 -19.71
CA PHE A 174 6.79 -0.59 -18.73
C PHE A 174 8.31 -0.55 -18.49
N GLU A 175 9.11 -0.46 -19.56
CA GLU A 175 10.56 -0.31 -19.46
C GLU A 175 10.96 0.95 -18.69
N SER A 176 10.31 2.10 -19.01
CA SER A 176 10.50 3.35 -18.28
C SER A 176 10.15 3.22 -16.81
N TYR A 177 9.03 2.57 -16.50
CA TYR A 177 8.65 2.29 -15.11
C TYR A 177 9.72 1.53 -14.33
N LEU A 178 10.30 0.47 -14.89
CA LEU A 178 11.35 -0.31 -14.22
C LEU A 178 12.62 0.53 -14.02
N LEU A 179 13.06 1.25 -15.05
CA LEU A 179 14.26 2.09 -15.01
C LEU A 179 14.11 3.26 -14.02
N ASP A 180 12.97 3.94 -14.02
CA ASP A 180 12.67 5.03 -13.09
C ASP A 180 12.56 4.52 -11.64
N SER A 181 12.01 3.32 -11.46
CA SER A 181 11.93 2.69 -10.16
C SER A 181 13.29 2.33 -9.60
N LEU A 182 14.17 1.79 -10.44
CA LEU A 182 15.56 1.55 -10.07
C LEU A 182 16.31 2.86 -9.79
N ALA A 183 16.08 3.91 -10.57
CA ALA A 183 16.72 5.21 -10.37
C ALA A 183 16.43 5.82 -8.99
N ARG A 184 15.23 5.60 -8.45
CA ARG A 184 14.87 6.03 -7.07
C ARG A 184 15.72 5.38 -5.97
N THR A 185 16.32 4.23 -6.23
CA THR A 185 17.18 3.52 -5.26
C THR A 185 18.63 4.04 -5.25
N ARG A 186 19.06 4.77 -6.29
CA ARG A 186 20.46 5.14 -6.57
C ARG A 186 21.17 5.78 -5.36
N LYS A 187 20.49 6.73 -4.70
CA LYS A 187 21.10 7.48 -3.58
C LYS A 187 21.57 6.59 -2.43
N ARG A 188 20.82 5.50 -2.15
CA ARG A 188 21.14 4.56 -1.05
C ARG A 188 21.97 3.38 -1.52
N LEU A 189 21.78 2.95 -2.76
CA LEU A 189 22.50 1.82 -3.36
C LEU A 189 23.97 2.20 -3.70
N GLY A 190 24.22 3.47 -4.00
CA GLY A 190 25.50 3.95 -4.48
C GLY A 190 25.69 3.78 -5.98
N ASP A 191 26.53 4.63 -6.59
CA ASP A 191 26.66 4.73 -8.06
C ASP A 191 27.18 3.46 -8.73
N LEU A 192 28.13 2.76 -8.11
CA LEU A 192 28.73 1.56 -8.72
C LEU A 192 27.68 0.43 -8.81
N ARG A 193 27.01 0.12 -7.71
CA ARG A 193 25.98 -0.92 -7.67
C ARG A 193 24.79 -0.56 -8.54
N PHE A 194 24.36 0.70 -8.49
CA PHE A 194 23.28 1.19 -9.35
C PHE A 194 23.59 0.96 -10.83
N ARG A 195 24.82 1.30 -11.32
CA ARG A 195 25.20 1.05 -12.71
C ARG A 195 25.15 -0.44 -13.06
N GLN A 196 25.71 -1.30 -12.22
CA GLN A 196 25.70 -2.75 -12.45
C GLN A 196 24.27 -3.30 -12.59
N LEU A 197 23.38 -2.92 -11.67
CA LEU A 197 21.98 -3.38 -11.72
C LEU A 197 21.22 -2.81 -12.90
N ARG A 198 21.45 -1.54 -13.25
CA ARG A 198 20.85 -0.89 -14.42
C ARG A 198 21.28 -1.59 -15.72
N ASP A 199 22.55 -1.89 -15.86
CA ASP A 199 23.08 -2.54 -17.06
C ASP A 199 22.53 -3.97 -17.19
N THR A 200 22.37 -4.71 -16.07
CA THR A 200 21.72 -6.02 -16.06
C THR A 200 20.22 -5.90 -16.41
N LEU A 201 19.52 -4.88 -15.88
CA LEU A 201 18.12 -4.60 -16.22
C LEU A 201 17.95 -4.28 -17.71
N HIS A 202 18.80 -3.43 -18.29
CA HIS A 202 18.77 -3.17 -19.74
C HIS A 202 18.97 -4.44 -20.57
N GLN A 203 19.93 -5.30 -20.19
CA GLN A 203 20.11 -6.57 -20.87
C GLN A 203 18.91 -7.50 -20.73
N ALA A 204 18.29 -7.52 -19.54
CA ALA A 204 17.07 -8.30 -19.27
C ALA A 204 15.92 -7.89 -20.19
N LEU A 205 15.68 -6.57 -20.31
CA LEU A 205 14.65 -6.00 -21.18
C LEU A 205 14.91 -6.27 -22.66
N ASN A 206 16.15 -6.03 -23.13
CA ASN A 206 16.52 -6.21 -24.52
C ASN A 206 16.44 -7.69 -24.99
N ARG A 207 16.76 -8.63 -24.09
CA ARG A 207 16.79 -10.07 -24.40
C ARG A 207 15.52 -10.80 -23.96
N ASN A 208 14.59 -10.11 -23.31
CA ASN A 208 13.41 -10.69 -22.64
C ASN A 208 13.80 -11.91 -21.78
N SER A 209 14.88 -11.77 -20.99
CA SER A 209 15.48 -12.89 -20.26
C SER A 209 15.01 -12.93 -18.80
N LYS A 210 14.29 -13.99 -18.44
CA LYS A 210 13.86 -14.28 -17.07
C LYS A 210 15.05 -14.36 -16.11
N GLU A 211 16.15 -14.97 -16.51
CA GLU A 211 17.37 -15.16 -15.72
C GLU A 211 18.00 -13.83 -15.37
N LEU A 212 18.12 -12.91 -16.34
CA LEU A 212 18.67 -11.58 -16.12
C LEU A 212 17.73 -10.74 -15.27
N HIS A 213 16.39 -10.87 -15.43
CA HIS A 213 15.43 -10.25 -14.51
C HIS A 213 15.63 -10.73 -13.07
N LYS A 214 15.74 -12.02 -12.84
CA LYS A 214 16.01 -12.57 -11.51
C LYS A 214 17.37 -12.13 -10.95
N GLN A 215 18.37 -11.94 -11.79
CA GLN A 215 19.71 -11.51 -11.38
C GLN A 215 19.68 -10.09 -10.81
N TRP A 216 19.11 -9.09 -11.52
CA TRP A 216 19.02 -7.73 -10.99
C TRP A 216 18.09 -7.63 -9.79
N ILE A 217 17.00 -8.40 -9.75
CA ILE A 217 16.09 -8.48 -8.59
C ILE A 217 16.85 -8.99 -7.37
N LYS A 218 17.60 -10.11 -7.50
CA LYS A 218 18.40 -10.65 -6.40
C LYS A 218 19.42 -9.63 -5.89
N GLY A 219 20.14 -8.95 -6.79
CA GLY A 219 21.08 -7.89 -6.42
C GLY A 219 20.40 -6.75 -5.67
N LEU A 220 19.23 -6.31 -6.13
CA LEU A 220 18.49 -5.24 -5.48
C LEU A 220 17.96 -5.65 -4.09
N LEU A 221 17.50 -6.90 -3.93
CA LEU A 221 17.08 -7.41 -2.63
C LEU A 221 18.24 -7.43 -1.63
N VAL A 222 19.38 -7.98 -2.03
CA VAL A 222 20.54 -8.16 -1.15
C VAL A 222 21.26 -6.84 -0.84
N ASP A 223 21.42 -5.97 -1.83
CA ASP A 223 22.25 -4.76 -1.70
C ASP A 223 21.46 -3.52 -1.24
N TYR A 224 20.12 -3.54 -1.36
CA TYR A 224 19.28 -2.39 -1.02
C TYR A 224 18.18 -2.70 0.00
N TYR A 225 17.27 -3.65 -0.30
CA TYR A 225 16.09 -3.88 0.54
C TYR A 225 16.42 -4.55 1.86
N ASP A 226 17.24 -5.60 1.86
CA ASP A 226 17.56 -6.35 3.06
C ASP A 226 18.36 -5.53 4.07
N PRO A 227 19.42 -4.80 3.69
CA PRO A 227 20.10 -3.90 4.62
C PRO A 227 19.20 -2.80 5.19
N MET A 228 18.26 -2.28 4.38
CA MET A 228 17.32 -1.27 4.83
C MET A 228 16.31 -1.84 5.84
N TYR A 229 15.78 -3.03 5.58
CA TYR A 229 14.89 -3.74 6.50
C TYR A 229 15.59 -4.05 7.82
N ASP A 230 16.80 -4.62 7.78
CA ASP A 230 17.56 -4.98 8.97
C ASP A 230 17.91 -3.75 9.82
N TYR A 231 18.22 -2.61 9.18
CA TYR A 231 18.42 -1.34 9.87
C TYR A 231 17.14 -0.82 10.55
N GLN A 232 15.99 -0.93 9.90
CA GLN A 232 14.71 -0.52 10.48
C GLN A 232 14.33 -1.40 11.67
N MET A 233 14.55 -2.71 11.56
CA MET A 233 14.25 -3.66 12.64
C MET A 233 15.12 -3.45 13.90
N LYS A 234 16.35 -2.93 13.74
CA LYS A 234 17.20 -2.57 14.89
C LYS A 234 16.76 -1.31 15.63
N LYS A 235 15.92 -0.48 15.00
CA LYS A 235 15.42 0.79 15.59
C LYS A 235 14.05 0.65 16.25
N ARG A 236 13.40 -0.45 16.07
CA ARG A 236 12.09 -0.79 16.64
C ARG A 236 12.21 -1.73 17.81
#